data_9d8ce264041f8cc2dcd96f032df99301
#
_entry.id   9d8ce264041f8cc2dcd96f032df99301
#
_cell.length_a   1.000
_cell.length_b   1.000
_cell.length_c   1.000
_cell.angle_alpha   90.00
_cell.angle_beta   90.00
_cell.angle_gamma   90.00
#
_symmetry.space_group_name_H-M   'P 1'
#
loop_
_entity.id
_entity.type
_entity.pdbx_description
1 polymer ?
#
loop_
_entity_poly.entity_id
_entity_poly.type
_entity_poly.pdbx_seq_one_letter_code
_entity_poly.pdbx_strand_id
1 'polypeptide(L)'
;TSVEFLNMDTGKITASYEEKLQMIRVIRSFRPDIIITQDTEHCVYDLDPGRRPFMTLVLEAMALAGREYALEELDGLKPWGNFTIYFMTPEHPNCVLDIFGVWEQKCQAMDLLEAQLEFFGKREQIDGKQLEERKSLVPQWDSLTTDLERGRALKREMDKSYYTYLHSTGHCRVTYAESYRREGFF
;
A
#
# COMPACT_ATOMS: atom_id res chain seq x y z
N THR A 1 -15.19 5.01 -10.11
CA THR A 1 -14.09 4.18 -9.58
C THR A 1 -14.20 2.82 -10.22
N SER A 2 -13.11 2.31 -10.79
CA SER A 2 -13.02 0.97 -11.40
C SER A 2 -11.91 0.18 -10.71
N VAL A 3 -12.02 -1.13 -10.75
CA VAL A 3 -10.99 -2.07 -10.28
C VAL A 3 -10.65 -2.99 -11.44
N GLU A 4 -9.36 -3.20 -11.67
CA GLU A 4 -8.84 -4.14 -12.66
C GLU A 4 -7.87 -5.10 -11.99
N PHE A 5 -8.06 -6.40 -12.24
CA PHE A 5 -7.20 -7.46 -11.71
C PHE A 5 -6.32 -7.99 -12.83
N LEU A 6 -5.01 -7.85 -12.70
CA LEU A 6 -4.04 -8.35 -13.68
C LEU A 6 -3.79 -9.88 -13.53
N ASN A 7 -4.29 -10.50 -12.45
CA ASN A 7 -4.20 -11.93 -12.17
C ASN A 7 -2.78 -12.51 -12.24
N MET A 8 -1.80 -11.73 -11.77
CA MET A 8 -0.42 -12.17 -11.68
C MET A 8 -0.22 -13.04 -10.43
N ASP A 9 0.37 -14.21 -10.60
CA ASP A 9 0.67 -15.14 -9.51
C ASP A 9 1.83 -14.61 -8.67
N THR A 10 1.58 -14.35 -7.38
CA THR A 10 2.65 -14.04 -6.41
C THR A 10 3.70 -15.17 -6.40
N GLY A 11 4.97 -14.81 -6.50
CA GLY A 11 6.08 -15.76 -6.56
C GLY A 11 6.43 -16.26 -7.97
N LYS A 12 5.63 -15.91 -9.00
CA LYS A 12 5.95 -16.21 -10.41
C LYS A 12 6.24 -14.95 -11.22
N ILE A 13 6.07 -13.78 -10.65
CA ILE A 13 6.35 -12.51 -11.31
C ILE A 13 7.85 -12.40 -11.58
N THR A 14 8.21 -12.10 -12.82
CA THR A 14 9.61 -12.03 -13.29
C THR A 14 9.95 -10.69 -13.93
N ALA A 15 8.99 -9.77 -14.03
CA ALA A 15 9.06 -8.56 -14.83
C ALA A 15 9.36 -8.89 -16.32
N SER A 16 8.72 -9.95 -16.83
CA SER A 16 8.83 -10.38 -18.21
C SER A 16 8.33 -9.32 -19.19
N TYR A 17 8.61 -9.53 -20.46
CA TYR A 17 8.12 -8.63 -21.52
C TYR A 17 6.59 -8.54 -21.53
N GLU A 18 5.94 -9.69 -21.43
CA GLU A 18 4.48 -9.81 -21.44
C GLU A 18 3.83 -9.11 -20.23
N GLU A 19 4.42 -9.30 -19.03
CA GLU A 19 3.97 -8.63 -17.81
C GLU A 19 4.11 -7.10 -17.93
N LYS A 20 5.23 -6.63 -18.51
CA LYS A 20 5.44 -5.20 -18.81
C LYS A 20 4.40 -4.66 -19.76
N LEU A 21 4.09 -5.38 -20.86
CA LEU A 21 3.05 -4.97 -21.80
C LEU A 21 1.69 -4.81 -21.10
N GLN A 22 1.31 -5.75 -20.23
CA GLN A 22 0.07 -5.65 -19.47
C GLN A 22 0.03 -4.37 -18.62
N MET A 23 1.09 -4.10 -17.86
CA MET A 23 1.15 -2.93 -16.98
C MET A 23 1.20 -1.62 -17.78
N ILE A 24 1.97 -1.56 -18.88
CA ILE A 24 2.03 -0.39 -19.77
C ILE A 24 0.65 -0.12 -20.39
N ARG A 25 -0.07 -1.17 -20.80
CA ARG A 25 -1.42 -1.05 -21.34
C ARG A 25 -2.36 -0.37 -20.33
N VAL A 26 -2.32 -0.79 -19.06
CA VAL A 26 -3.11 -0.17 -17.98
C VAL A 26 -2.76 1.31 -17.85
N ILE A 27 -1.47 1.65 -17.73
CA ILE A 27 -1.03 3.04 -17.55
C ILE A 27 -1.46 3.91 -18.73
N ARG A 28 -1.24 3.46 -19.96
CA ARG A 28 -1.58 4.23 -21.18
C ARG A 28 -3.08 4.34 -21.42
N SER A 29 -3.86 3.31 -21.05
CA SER A 29 -5.33 3.35 -21.16
C SER A 29 -5.96 4.24 -20.12
N PHE A 30 -5.49 4.16 -18.87
CA PHE A 30 -6.04 4.93 -17.75
C PHE A 30 -5.53 6.38 -17.75
N ARG A 31 -4.29 6.63 -18.19
CA ARG A 31 -3.62 7.94 -18.22
C ARG A 31 -3.67 8.65 -16.87
N PRO A 32 -3.14 8.07 -15.81
CA PRO A 32 -3.24 8.63 -14.47
C PRO A 32 -2.41 9.94 -14.35
N ASP A 33 -2.90 10.88 -13.55
CA ASP A 33 -2.12 12.04 -13.08
C ASP A 33 -1.28 11.70 -11.85
N ILE A 34 -1.73 10.72 -11.07
CA ILE A 34 -1.08 10.25 -9.84
C ILE A 34 -1.05 8.73 -9.84
N ILE A 35 0.12 8.18 -9.50
CA ILE A 35 0.31 6.76 -9.20
C ILE A 35 0.73 6.63 -7.73
N ILE A 36 0.02 5.80 -6.98
CA ILE A 36 0.38 5.45 -5.61
C ILE A 36 0.79 3.98 -5.61
N THR A 37 2.00 3.68 -5.18
CA THR A 37 2.54 2.32 -5.15
C THR A 37 3.46 2.11 -3.95
N GLN A 38 3.97 0.91 -3.75
CA GLN A 38 4.91 0.64 -2.65
C GLN A 38 6.28 1.26 -2.91
N ASP A 39 7.01 1.55 -1.81
CA ASP A 39 8.40 1.99 -1.95
C ASP A 39 9.31 0.82 -2.30
N THR A 40 10.22 1.04 -3.24
CA THR A 40 11.15 0.01 -3.71
C THR A 40 12.23 -0.32 -2.70
N GLU A 41 12.73 0.67 -1.96
CA GLU A 41 13.75 0.46 -0.91
C GLU A 41 13.16 -0.39 0.21
N HIS A 42 11.93 -0.10 0.65
CA HIS A 42 11.21 -0.92 1.61
C HIS A 42 11.04 -2.37 1.15
N CYS A 43 10.73 -2.58 -0.12
CA CYS A 43 10.54 -3.91 -0.69
C CYS A 43 11.83 -4.76 -0.80
N VAL A 44 13.03 -4.16 -0.70
CA VAL A 44 14.30 -4.91 -0.78
C VAL A 44 14.42 -5.96 0.31
N TYR A 45 14.01 -5.63 1.52
CA TYR A 45 14.10 -6.50 2.68
C TYR A 45 12.80 -7.23 3.01
N ASP A 46 11.75 -7.01 2.23
CA ASP A 46 10.47 -7.69 2.44
C ASP A 46 10.61 -9.18 2.10
N LEU A 47 10.11 -10.03 2.99
CA LEU A 47 10.14 -11.48 2.82
C LEU A 47 9.04 -12.00 1.90
N ASP A 48 8.07 -11.16 1.53
CA ASP A 48 7.08 -11.52 0.50
C ASP A 48 7.77 -11.67 -0.86
N PRO A 49 7.78 -12.87 -1.44
CA PRO A 49 8.53 -13.14 -2.68
C PRO A 49 7.99 -12.39 -3.90
N GLY A 50 6.74 -11.93 -3.85
CA GLY A 50 6.11 -11.19 -4.94
C GLY A 50 6.46 -9.71 -4.98
N ARG A 51 6.80 -9.09 -3.86
CA ARG A 51 6.90 -7.62 -3.79
C ARG A 51 8.06 -7.04 -4.59
N ARG A 52 9.27 -7.58 -4.44
CA ARG A 52 10.44 -7.09 -5.19
C ARG A 52 10.26 -7.19 -6.70
N PRO A 53 9.94 -8.37 -7.28
CA PRO A 53 9.75 -8.47 -8.73
C PRO A 53 8.56 -7.64 -9.22
N PHE A 54 7.48 -7.53 -8.43
CA PHE A 54 6.36 -6.67 -8.79
C PHE A 54 6.76 -5.19 -8.83
N MET A 55 7.52 -4.70 -7.86
CA MET A 55 7.97 -3.31 -7.88
C MET A 55 8.97 -3.03 -9.00
N THR A 56 9.83 -4.00 -9.36
CA THR A 56 10.66 -3.91 -10.56
C THR A 56 9.80 -3.76 -11.81
N LEU A 57 8.77 -4.61 -11.95
CA LEU A 57 7.80 -4.55 -13.04
C LEU A 57 7.12 -3.18 -13.13
N VAL A 58 6.62 -2.67 -12.00
CA VAL A 58 5.91 -1.38 -11.94
C VAL A 58 6.82 -0.23 -12.37
N LEU A 59 8.06 -0.15 -11.84
CA LEU A 59 9.00 0.91 -12.20
C LEU A 59 9.38 0.89 -13.68
N GLU A 60 9.71 -0.29 -14.20
CA GLU A 60 10.07 -0.43 -15.60
C GLU A 60 8.88 -0.11 -16.53
N ALA A 61 7.69 -0.57 -16.18
CA ALA A 61 6.49 -0.27 -16.94
C ALA A 61 6.16 1.24 -16.92
N MET A 62 6.29 1.92 -15.79
CA MET A 62 6.12 3.38 -15.71
C MET A 62 7.11 4.12 -16.60
N ALA A 63 8.38 3.74 -16.57
CA ALA A 63 9.41 4.35 -17.40
C ALA A 63 9.17 4.11 -18.91
N LEU A 64 8.69 2.92 -19.29
CA LEU A 64 8.39 2.56 -20.68
C LEU A 64 7.07 3.13 -21.17
N ALA A 65 6.07 3.31 -20.28
CA ALA A 65 4.77 3.86 -20.65
C ALA A 65 4.89 5.28 -21.26
N GLY A 66 5.84 6.08 -20.81
CA GLY A 66 6.10 7.43 -21.34
C GLY A 66 6.86 7.49 -22.65
N ARG A 67 7.32 6.37 -23.20
CA ARG A 67 8.16 6.30 -24.40
C ARG A 67 7.40 5.68 -25.58
N GLU A 68 7.91 5.89 -26.79
CA GLU A 68 7.46 5.18 -28.00
C GLU A 68 7.98 3.72 -27.98
N TYR A 69 7.36 2.90 -27.13
CA TYR A 69 7.76 1.52 -26.89
C TYR A 69 6.58 0.59 -27.13
N ALA A 70 6.78 -0.48 -27.88
CA ALA A 70 5.81 -1.53 -28.15
C ALA A 70 4.44 -0.98 -28.64
N LEU A 71 4.44 -0.01 -29.54
CA LEU A 71 3.20 0.64 -30.01
C LEU A 71 2.28 -0.33 -30.78
N GLU A 72 2.85 -1.23 -31.58
CA GLU A 72 2.09 -2.22 -32.35
C GLU A 72 1.43 -3.24 -31.43
N GLU A 73 2.16 -3.77 -30.44
CA GLU A 73 1.67 -4.76 -29.47
C GLU A 73 0.65 -4.15 -28.49
N LEU A 74 0.64 -2.84 -28.38
CA LEU A 74 -0.28 -2.09 -27.53
C LEU A 74 -1.41 -1.39 -28.31
N ASP A 75 -1.74 -1.91 -29.50
CA ASP A 75 -2.86 -1.41 -30.32
C ASP A 75 -2.78 0.09 -30.62
N GLY A 76 -1.58 0.63 -30.74
CA GLY A 76 -1.34 2.05 -31.00
C GLY A 76 -1.65 2.97 -29.81
N LEU A 77 -1.75 2.46 -28.60
CA LEU A 77 -1.90 3.28 -27.39
C LEU A 77 -0.75 4.26 -27.27
N LYS A 78 -1.08 5.55 -27.25
CA LYS A 78 -0.08 6.62 -27.20
C LYS A 78 0.68 6.63 -25.87
N PRO A 79 1.98 6.99 -25.88
CA PRO A 79 2.77 7.14 -24.67
C PRO A 79 2.10 8.04 -23.63
N TRP A 80 2.25 7.67 -22.36
CA TRP A 80 1.81 8.42 -21.23
C TRP A 80 2.79 8.32 -20.08
N GLY A 81 3.44 9.43 -19.71
CA GLY A 81 4.44 9.52 -18.64
C GLY A 81 4.24 10.77 -17.76
N ASN A 82 3.14 11.51 -17.96
CA ASN A 82 2.88 12.75 -17.23
C ASN A 82 2.11 12.48 -15.93
N PHE A 83 2.77 11.85 -14.96
CA PHE A 83 2.21 11.53 -13.65
C PHE A 83 3.19 11.82 -12.52
N THR A 84 2.65 12.06 -11.33
CA THR A 84 3.40 12.13 -10.08
C THR A 84 3.29 10.79 -9.35
N ILE A 85 4.39 10.28 -8.80
CA ILE A 85 4.42 9.02 -8.06
C ILE A 85 4.49 9.31 -6.56
N TYR A 86 3.69 8.59 -5.79
CA TYR A 86 3.75 8.55 -4.33
C TYR A 86 4.06 7.12 -3.90
N PHE A 87 5.29 6.92 -3.40
CA PHE A 87 5.72 5.66 -2.82
C PHE A 87 5.25 5.57 -1.36
N MET A 88 4.44 4.56 -1.04
CA MET A 88 3.93 4.28 0.30
C MET A 88 4.99 3.63 1.18
N THR A 89 4.92 3.88 2.49
CA THR A 89 5.85 3.32 3.48
C THR A 89 7.33 3.50 3.10
N PRO A 90 7.76 4.73 2.74
CA PRO A 90 9.10 4.94 2.23
C PRO A 90 10.15 4.91 3.34
N GLU A 91 11.33 4.39 3.02
CA GLU A 91 12.51 4.49 3.90
C GLU A 91 13.01 5.94 4.02
N HIS A 92 12.86 6.73 2.94
CA HIS A 92 13.30 8.13 2.88
C HIS A 92 12.14 9.05 2.43
N PRO A 93 11.20 9.39 3.34
CA PRO A 93 10.07 10.24 3.01
C PRO A 93 10.50 11.67 2.69
N ASN A 94 9.84 12.30 1.71
CA ASN A 94 9.99 13.71 1.37
C ASN A 94 8.65 14.45 1.30
N CYS A 95 7.55 13.76 1.59
CA CYS A 95 6.19 14.31 1.56
C CYS A 95 5.41 13.74 2.75
N VAL A 96 4.79 14.63 3.53
CA VAL A 96 3.93 14.26 4.65
C VAL A 96 2.58 14.91 4.44
N LEU A 97 1.52 14.10 4.46
CA LEU A 97 0.16 14.55 4.23
C LEU A 97 -0.65 14.44 5.52
N ASP A 98 -1.36 15.52 5.86
CA ASP A 98 -2.38 15.49 6.91
C ASP A 98 -3.56 14.63 6.46
N ILE A 99 -3.89 13.63 7.26
CA ILE A 99 -5.02 12.72 7.01
C ILE A 99 -6.11 12.84 8.09
N PHE A 100 -6.00 13.80 9.02
CA PHE A 100 -6.97 13.94 10.10
C PHE A 100 -8.41 14.11 9.57
N GLY A 101 -8.59 14.93 8.54
CA GLY A 101 -9.90 15.17 7.93
C GLY A 101 -10.53 13.95 7.22
N VAL A 102 -9.74 12.94 6.89
CA VAL A 102 -10.19 11.70 6.22
C VAL A 102 -9.93 10.44 7.06
N TRP A 103 -9.53 10.62 8.31
CA TRP A 103 -9.17 9.51 9.20
C TRP A 103 -10.28 8.46 9.33
N GLU A 104 -11.52 8.89 9.55
CA GLU A 104 -12.63 7.94 9.69
C GLU A 104 -12.94 7.20 8.38
N GLN A 105 -12.84 7.86 7.23
CA GLN A 105 -12.97 7.20 5.92
C GLN A 105 -11.88 6.14 5.70
N LYS A 106 -10.65 6.44 6.12
CA LYS A 106 -9.56 5.48 6.10
C LYS A 106 -9.85 4.27 6.98
N CYS A 107 -10.30 4.50 8.21
CA CYS A 107 -10.69 3.42 9.11
C CYS A 107 -11.78 2.52 8.50
N GLN A 108 -12.82 3.13 7.93
CA GLN A 108 -13.90 2.39 7.26
C GLN A 108 -13.40 1.57 6.08
N ALA A 109 -12.48 2.11 5.28
CA ALA A 109 -11.87 1.37 4.17
C ALA A 109 -11.03 0.18 4.67
N MET A 110 -10.27 0.35 5.76
CA MET A 110 -9.49 -0.73 6.37
C MET A 110 -10.39 -1.79 7.02
N ASP A 111 -11.54 -1.43 7.54
CA ASP A 111 -12.52 -2.36 8.13
C ASP A 111 -13.11 -3.35 7.10
N LEU A 112 -12.98 -3.10 5.81
CA LEU A 112 -13.38 -4.02 4.74
C LEU A 112 -12.39 -5.18 4.52
N LEU A 113 -11.19 -5.11 5.07
CA LEU A 113 -10.17 -6.15 4.95
C LEU A 113 -10.40 -7.28 5.99
N GLU A 114 -11.61 -7.85 6.01
CA GLU A 114 -12.08 -8.74 7.08
C GLU A 114 -11.15 -9.93 7.32
N ALA A 115 -10.71 -10.64 6.28
CA ALA A 115 -9.83 -11.80 6.44
C ALA A 115 -8.49 -11.44 7.10
N GLN A 116 -7.94 -10.26 6.80
CA GLN A 116 -6.71 -9.78 7.43
C GLN A 116 -6.96 -9.37 8.88
N LEU A 117 -8.09 -8.74 9.17
CA LEU A 117 -8.48 -8.35 10.52
C LEU A 117 -8.74 -9.57 11.40
N GLU A 118 -9.43 -10.58 10.90
CA GLU A 118 -9.59 -11.87 11.60
C GLU A 118 -8.25 -12.51 11.94
N PHE A 119 -7.30 -12.50 11.00
CA PHE A 119 -5.95 -13.00 11.24
C PHE A 119 -5.25 -12.25 12.39
N PHE A 120 -5.34 -10.93 12.44
CA PHE A 120 -4.80 -10.13 13.56
C PHE A 120 -5.52 -10.38 14.89
N GLY A 121 -6.82 -10.66 14.83
CA GLY A 121 -7.67 -10.90 16.00
C GLY A 121 -7.55 -12.29 16.62
N LYS A 122 -6.97 -13.27 15.91
CA LYS A 122 -6.89 -14.66 16.37
C LYS A 122 -6.22 -14.78 17.74
N ARG A 123 -6.96 -15.32 18.70
CA ARG A 123 -6.53 -15.49 20.08
C ARG A 123 -5.64 -16.72 20.26
N GLU A 124 -5.89 -17.77 19.49
CA GLU A 124 -5.24 -19.08 19.64
C GLU A 124 -3.76 -19.10 19.24
N GLN A 125 -3.30 -18.05 18.56
CA GLN A 125 -1.93 -17.95 18.04
C GLN A 125 -1.02 -17.07 18.91
N ILE A 126 -1.48 -16.63 20.07
CA ILE A 126 -0.74 -15.71 20.93
C ILE A 126 -0.39 -16.37 22.28
N ASP A 127 0.82 -16.11 22.77
CA ASP A 127 1.21 -16.48 24.13
C ASP A 127 0.61 -15.55 25.18
N GLY A 128 0.77 -15.89 26.46
CA GLY A 128 0.22 -15.10 27.57
C GLY A 128 0.74 -13.66 27.59
N LYS A 129 2.02 -13.43 27.25
CA LYS A 129 2.61 -12.09 27.21
C LYS A 129 1.98 -11.25 26.09
N GLN A 130 1.87 -11.80 24.90
CA GLN A 130 1.23 -11.14 23.75
C GLN A 130 -0.24 -10.83 24.05
N LEU A 131 -0.92 -11.69 24.80
CA LEU A 131 -2.30 -11.43 25.21
C LEU A 131 -2.40 -10.21 26.13
N GLU A 132 -1.52 -10.09 27.11
CA GLU A 132 -1.49 -8.93 28.01
C GLU A 132 -1.13 -7.64 27.26
N GLU A 133 -0.20 -7.69 26.30
CA GLU A 133 0.09 -6.56 25.41
C GLU A 133 -1.14 -6.12 24.60
N ARG A 134 -1.89 -7.07 24.02
CA ARG A 134 -3.13 -6.76 23.30
C ARG A 134 -4.21 -6.16 24.20
N LYS A 135 -4.36 -6.66 25.42
CA LYS A 135 -5.29 -6.10 26.41
C LYS A 135 -4.90 -4.69 26.84
N SER A 136 -3.62 -4.39 26.91
CA SER A 136 -3.15 -3.04 27.24
C SER A 136 -3.49 -2.02 26.13
N LEU A 137 -3.46 -2.44 24.87
CA LEU A 137 -3.85 -1.62 23.72
C LEU A 137 -5.37 -1.52 23.57
N VAL A 138 -6.08 -2.59 23.88
CA VAL A 138 -7.54 -2.72 23.71
C VAL A 138 -8.14 -3.17 25.05
N PRO A 139 -8.42 -2.26 26.00
CA PRO A 139 -8.92 -2.62 27.34
C PRO A 139 -10.17 -3.49 27.36
N GLN A 140 -11.04 -3.35 26.35
CA GLN A 140 -12.26 -4.15 26.18
C GLN A 140 -12.02 -5.52 25.51
N TRP A 141 -10.78 -6.00 25.36
CA TRP A 141 -10.44 -7.22 24.64
C TRP A 141 -11.26 -8.45 25.03
N ASP A 142 -11.46 -8.65 26.33
CA ASP A 142 -12.19 -9.82 26.85
C ASP A 142 -13.70 -9.75 26.59
N SER A 143 -14.27 -8.58 26.29
CA SER A 143 -15.68 -8.41 25.93
C SER A 143 -15.93 -8.61 24.42
N LEU A 144 -14.89 -8.61 23.59
CA LEU A 144 -15.02 -8.85 22.16
C LEU A 144 -15.19 -10.34 21.89
N THR A 145 -16.20 -10.69 21.10
CA THR A 145 -16.65 -12.08 20.96
C THR A 145 -16.02 -12.79 19.76
N THR A 146 -15.72 -12.04 18.68
CA THR A 146 -15.17 -12.59 17.44
C THR A 146 -13.76 -12.12 17.19
N ASP A 147 -13.00 -12.89 16.40
CA ASP A 147 -11.67 -12.51 15.98
C ASP A 147 -11.68 -11.25 15.11
N LEU A 148 -12.73 -11.08 14.31
CA LEU A 148 -12.91 -9.87 13.50
C LEU A 148 -13.05 -8.62 14.37
N GLU A 149 -13.88 -8.65 15.43
CA GLU A 149 -14.02 -7.55 16.38
C GLU A 149 -12.70 -7.21 17.08
N ARG A 150 -11.99 -8.24 17.53
CA ARG A 150 -10.65 -8.09 18.15
C ARG A 150 -9.65 -7.49 17.17
N GLY A 151 -9.62 -8.00 15.94
CA GLY A 151 -8.75 -7.50 14.90
C GLY A 151 -9.01 -6.05 14.52
N ARG A 152 -10.28 -5.65 14.39
CA ARG A 152 -10.68 -4.24 14.16
C ARG A 152 -10.22 -3.34 15.29
N ALA A 153 -10.50 -3.71 16.54
CA ALA A 153 -10.10 -2.92 17.70
C ALA A 153 -8.59 -2.77 17.79
N LEU A 154 -7.84 -3.88 17.67
CA LEU A 154 -6.38 -3.88 17.70
C LEU A 154 -5.78 -3.05 16.58
N LYS A 155 -6.22 -3.25 15.35
CA LYS A 155 -5.73 -2.53 14.19
C LYS A 155 -5.93 -1.03 14.31
N ARG A 156 -7.08 -0.59 14.83
CA ARG A 156 -7.35 0.84 15.08
C ARG A 156 -6.35 1.47 16.04
N GLU A 157 -6.03 0.81 17.15
CA GLU A 157 -5.05 1.34 18.11
C GLU A 157 -3.62 1.34 17.53
N MET A 158 -3.25 0.29 16.82
CA MET A 158 -1.96 0.25 16.12
C MET A 158 -1.86 1.37 15.06
N ASP A 159 -2.90 1.58 14.27
CA ASP A 159 -2.92 2.62 13.25
C ASP A 159 -2.86 4.03 13.86
N LYS A 160 -3.59 4.31 14.93
CA LYS A 160 -3.47 5.59 15.64
C LYS A 160 -2.04 5.85 16.07
N SER A 161 -1.36 4.86 16.65
CA SER A 161 0.02 4.98 17.08
C SER A 161 0.95 5.23 15.90
N TYR A 162 0.80 4.48 14.82
CA TYR A 162 1.63 4.58 13.63
C TYR A 162 1.49 5.95 12.95
N TYR A 163 0.28 6.41 12.67
CA TYR A 163 0.06 7.68 11.98
C TYR A 163 0.37 8.90 12.85
N THR A 164 0.26 8.79 14.17
CA THR A 164 0.77 9.80 15.11
C THR A 164 2.30 9.84 15.12
N TYR A 165 2.96 8.69 15.05
CA TYR A 165 4.43 8.60 14.91
C TYR A 165 4.92 9.28 13.64
N LEU A 166 4.27 9.04 12.50
CA LEU A 166 4.60 9.70 11.23
C LEU A 166 4.46 11.23 11.32
N HIS A 167 3.47 11.74 12.06
CA HIS A 167 3.35 13.16 12.37
C HIS A 167 4.59 13.67 13.12
N SER A 168 5.05 12.97 14.15
CA SER A 168 6.18 13.38 14.98
C SER A 168 7.48 13.43 14.19
N THR A 169 7.72 12.46 13.31
CA THR A 169 8.93 12.40 12.47
C THR A 169 8.94 13.45 11.36
N GLY A 170 7.77 13.85 10.89
CA GLY A 170 7.62 14.86 9.85
C GLY A 170 7.70 16.32 10.33
N HIS A 171 7.84 16.57 11.63
CA HIS A 171 7.81 17.92 12.22
C HIS A 171 6.59 18.76 11.82
N CYS A 172 5.48 18.13 11.49
CA CYS A 172 4.27 18.82 11.07
C CYS A 172 3.32 19.06 12.27
N ARG A 173 2.33 19.93 12.08
CA ARG A 173 1.35 20.31 13.13
C ARG A 173 0.04 19.54 13.01
N VAL A 174 0.06 18.34 12.44
CA VAL A 174 -1.13 17.51 12.23
C VAL A 174 -1.17 16.37 13.23
N THR A 175 -2.36 15.85 13.54
CA THR A 175 -2.53 14.78 14.51
C THR A 175 -2.23 13.43 13.89
N TYR A 176 -2.75 13.16 12.70
CA TYR A 176 -2.47 11.97 11.92
C TYR A 176 -1.87 12.34 10.58
N ALA A 177 -0.80 11.67 10.19
CA ALA A 177 -0.13 11.92 8.93
C ALA A 177 0.23 10.64 8.20
N GLU A 178 0.26 10.70 6.89
CA GLU A 178 0.89 9.70 6.03
C GLU A 178 2.14 10.29 5.41
N SER A 179 3.22 9.52 5.46
CA SER A 179 4.47 9.88 4.79
C SER A 179 4.62 9.12 3.47
N TYR A 180 5.10 9.84 2.47
CA TYR A 180 5.38 9.33 1.13
C TYR A 180 6.76 9.79 0.67
N ARG A 181 7.36 9.04 -0.22
CA ARG A 181 8.36 9.56 -1.13
C ARG A 181 7.63 9.99 -2.40
N ARG A 182 7.61 11.27 -2.64
CA ARG A 182 7.03 11.86 -3.84
C ARG A 182 8.11 12.08 -4.87
N GLU A 183 7.91 11.53 -6.07
CA GLU A 183 8.73 11.78 -7.24
C GLU A 183 7.88 12.49 -8.31
N GLY A 184 8.55 13.37 -9.07
CA GLY A 184 7.90 14.15 -10.11
C GLY A 184 7.77 13.41 -11.43
N PHE A 185 7.57 14.18 -12.49
CA PHE A 185 7.39 13.69 -13.85
C PHE A 185 8.63 12.96 -14.37
N PHE A 186 8.40 11.88 -15.09
CA PHE A 186 9.41 11.15 -15.85
C PHE A 186 9.37 11.50 -17.34
#